data_b55fe157cefdc48540f47d992502fbfb
#
_entry.id   b55fe157cefdc48540f47d992502fbfb
#
_cell.length_a   1.000
_cell.length_b   1.000
_cell.length_c   1.000
_cell.angle_alpha   90.00
_cell.angle_beta   90.00
_cell.angle_gamma   90.00
#
_symmetry.space_group_name_H-M   'P 1'
#
loop_
_entity.id
_entity.type
_entity.pdbx_description
1 polymer ?
#
loop_
_entity_poly.entity_id
_entity_poly.type
_entity_poly.pdbx_seq_one_letter_code
_entity_poly.pdbx_strand_id
1 'polypeptide(L)'
;MCGITAYCGNGEALPFLMQGLAKLEYRGYDSAGVTVLNNTLTTVKCKGRLKNLEEKLKNHDMTGHVGIGHTRWATHGVPSNLNSHPHTNPDNTLSIVHNGIIENYRELKDILLEKGYSFQSETDSEVVVMCLDYFYEGDLLEAVKKTLNCIDGSYALCIVSTEHPDEVVVAKKASPLVIGRTEDASVAASDIPALLAYTKDVYFLDDLEMAVLKKDSITFYNKDGEEITKEMTTIPYDMEAAQKNGYDTYMLKEINEQPHVIQETLRGRIFKDSIVLDELKDVDFNKFNKVYYVACGTAYHAGLCGASILERATRLPVLTQVASEFRYNDPIIDEKTLCIFVSQSGETADTLAALKLANEKGCTTIAVTNVLGSTISRDAQYTLYTCAGPEIAVASTKAYTTQLVLLTLIALYIANKRGDAINTDLMEQLNNLPEYVSKLLEDEKTFKSYAKLLKEKHDCYFIGRSLDYASVLEGALKLKEVSYVHADAYIAGELKHGPIALIEPGTVVIAVATQPHVAAKTISNIQETIARGAEVILFTVEGQEVSGVENTYYLPNIHPLLQSVLVAIPLQLIAYHTACIKGCDVDKPRNLAKSVTVE
;
A
#
# COMPACT_ATOMS: atom_id res chain seq x y z
N MET A 1 -6.10 3.22 7.69
CA MET A 1 -6.18 1.82 8.12
C MET A 1 -5.70 1.65 9.54
N CYS A 2 -6.22 0.64 10.25
CA CYS A 2 -5.90 0.39 11.64
C CYS A 2 -4.77 -0.64 11.81
N GLY A 3 -4.09 -0.65 12.96
CA GLY A 3 -3.12 -1.66 13.34
C GLY A 3 -3.69 -2.56 14.44
N ILE A 4 -3.56 -3.88 14.29
CA ILE A 4 -3.92 -4.88 15.29
C ILE A 4 -2.67 -5.60 15.76
N THR A 5 -2.62 -5.91 17.07
CA THR A 5 -1.71 -6.86 17.69
C THR A 5 -2.46 -7.75 18.68
N ALA A 6 -2.10 -9.03 18.76
CA ALA A 6 -2.65 -9.98 19.73
C ALA A 6 -1.56 -10.93 20.23
N TYR A 7 -1.63 -11.28 21.50
CA TYR A 7 -0.64 -12.11 22.18
C TYR A 7 -1.32 -13.13 23.10
N CYS A 8 -0.87 -14.36 23.04
CA CYS A 8 -1.17 -15.42 23.98
C CYS A 8 0.10 -16.23 24.25
N GLY A 9 0.69 -16.14 25.45
CA GLY A 9 1.98 -16.77 25.70
C GLY A 9 2.38 -16.88 27.19
N ASN A 10 3.63 -17.24 27.44
CA ASN A 10 4.18 -17.36 28.79
C ASN A 10 4.69 -16.02 29.36
N GLY A 11 5.02 -15.07 28.49
CA GLY A 11 5.51 -13.73 28.87
C GLY A 11 4.37 -12.73 29.09
N GLU A 12 4.72 -11.52 29.53
CA GLU A 12 3.78 -10.41 29.62
C GLU A 12 3.31 -9.95 28.23
N ALA A 13 2.00 -9.78 28.06
CA ALA A 13 1.40 -9.40 26.78
C ALA A 13 1.72 -7.95 26.38
N LEU A 14 1.71 -7.01 27.35
CA LEU A 14 1.83 -5.57 27.09
C LEU A 14 3.08 -5.20 26.27
N PRO A 15 4.30 -5.68 26.57
CA PRO A 15 5.49 -5.36 25.78
C PRO A 15 5.36 -5.73 24.29
N PHE A 16 4.84 -6.92 23.99
CA PHE A 16 4.58 -7.35 22.63
C PHE A 16 3.55 -6.44 21.94
N LEU A 17 2.42 -6.18 22.60
CA LEU A 17 1.35 -5.34 22.04
C LEU A 17 1.87 -3.96 21.68
N MET A 18 2.57 -3.29 22.60
CA MET A 18 3.08 -1.93 22.39
C MET A 18 4.17 -1.86 21.32
N GLN A 19 5.11 -2.82 21.30
CA GLN A 19 6.14 -2.88 20.27
C GLN A 19 5.55 -3.13 18.88
N GLY A 20 4.57 -4.04 18.78
CA GLY A 20 3.85 -4.32 17.55
C GLY A 20 3.07 -3.11 17.05
N LEU A 21 2.31 -2.45 17.95
CA LEU A 21 1.57 -1.22 17.61
C LEU A 21 2.48 -0.09 17.18
N ALA A 22 3.67 0.06 17.77
CA ALA A 22 4.66 1.04 17.33
C ALA A 22 5.12 0.82 15.89
N LYS A 23 5.24 -0.46 15.47
CA LYS A 23 5.56 -0.85 14.09
C LYS A 23 4.38 -0.67 13.13
N LEU A 24 3.14 -0.61 13.64
CA LEU A 24 1.91 -0.44 12.86
C LEU A 24 1.35 0.99 12.89
N GLU A 25 1.98 1.93 13.59
CA GLU A 25 1.47 3.31 13.73
C GLU A 25 1.33 4.04 12.37
N TYR A 26 2.08 3.62 11.35
CA TYR A 26 1.91 4.11 9.98
C TYR A 26 0.56 3.74 9.35
N ARG A 27 -0.15 2.75 9.93
CA ARG A 27 -1.48 2.31 9.49
C ARG A 27 -2.61 3.13 10.13
N GLY A 28 -2.41 3.66 11.35
CA GLY A 28 -3.42 4.45 12.04
C GLY A 28 -2.83 5.12 13.28
N TYR A 29 -3.21 6.36 13.54
CA TYR A 29 -2.63 7.20 14.61
C TYR A 29 -3.66 8.16 15.26
N ASP A 30 -4.96 7.99 14.98
CA ASP A 30 -6.04 8.84 15.50
C ASP A 30 -6.40 8.51 16.94
N SER A 31 -6.24 7.25 17.31
CA SER A 31 -6.38 6.75 18.67
C SER A 31 -5.70 5.40 18.83
N ALA A 32 -5.42 5.00 20.08
CA ALA A 32 -4.80 3.73 20.39
C ALA A 32 -5.37 3.16 21.68
N GLY A 33 -5.27 1.84 21.85
CA GLY A 33 -5.63 1.17 23.10
C GLY A 33 -5.23 -0.30 23.13
N VAL A 34 -5.21 -0.84 24.33
CA VAL A 34 -4.90 -2.24 24.63
C VAL A 34 -5.85 -2.78 25.67
N THR A 35 -6.13 -4.08 25.57
CA THR A 35 -6.74 -4.87 26.65
C THR A 35 -5.77 -5.98 27.02
N VAL A 36 -5.53 -6.15 28.33
CA VAL A 36 -4.78 -7.28 28.87
C VAL A 36 -5.69 -8.04 29.84
N LEU A 37 -5.60 -9.36 29.78
CA LEU A 37 -6.35 -10.28 30.62
C LEU A 37 -5.47 -10.83 31.74
N ASN A 38 -5.89 -10.58 32.97
CA ASN A 38 -5.34 -11.17 34.19
C ASN A 38 -6.51 -11.35 35.18
N ASN A 39 -7.17 -12.50 35.17
CA ASN A 39 -8.44 -12.80 35.82
C ASN A 39 -9.61 -11.86 35.45
N THR A 40 -9.33 -10.61 35.11
CA THR A 40 -10.27 -9.61 34.59
C THR A 40 -9.68 -8.91 33.40
N LEU A 41 -10.52 -8.31 32.54
CA LEU A 41 -10.08 -7.48 31.43
C LEU A 41 -9.72 -6.07 31.91
N THR A 42 -8.48 -5.68 31.74
CA THR A 42 -8.03 -4.30 31.92
C THR A 42 -7.85 -3.62 30.59
N THR A 43 -8.73 -2.66 30.24
CA THR A 43 -8.72 -1.94 28.98
C THR A 43 -8.28 -0.49 29.19
N VAL A 44 -7.22 -0.09 28.49
CA VAL A 44 -6.72 1.30 28.49
C VAL A 44 -6.67 1.80 27.06
N LYS A 45 -7.38 2.91 26.78
CA LYS A 45 -7.47 3.49 25.45
C LYS A 45 -7.52 5.01 25.48
N CYS A 46 -7.04 5.67 24.41
CA CYS A 46 -7.01 7.11 24.32
C CYS A 46 -7.03 7.63 22.88
N LYS A 47 -7.51 8.85 22.72
CA LYS A 47 -7.36 9.62 21.50
C LYS A 47 -5.90 10.04 21.30
N GLY A 48 -5.43 10.05 20.05
CA GLY A 48 -4.13 10.51 19.61
C GLY A 48 -3.12 9.39 19.38
N ARG A 49 -1.87 9.75 19.20
CA ARG A 49 -0.78 8.84 18.85
C ARG A 49 -0.46 7.85 19.98
N LEU A 50 0.24 6.78 19.66
CA LEU A 50 0.63 5.71 20.60
C LEU A 50 1.36 6.25 21.85
N LYS A 51 2.14 7.32 21.73
CA LYS A 51 2.79 7.99 22.86
C LYS A 51 1.80 8.42 23.95
N ASN A 52 0.59 8.83 23.59
CA ASN A 52 -0.45 9.22 24.57
C ASN A 52 -0.94 7.98 25.36
N LEU A 53 -1.01 6.82 24.68
CA LEU A 53 -1.34 5.56 25.33
C LEU A 53 -0.23 5.13 26.30
N GLU A 54 1.04 5.22 25.90
CA GLU A 54 2.20 4.93 26.76
C GLU A 54 2.17 5.72 28.06
N GLU A 55 1.87 7.03 27.99
CA GLU A 55 1.76 7.88 29.17
C GLU A 55 0.59 7.45 30.09
N LYS A 56 -0.55 7.08 29.49
CA LYS A 56 -1.73 6.66 30.24
C LYS A 56 -1.53 5.31 30.91
N LEU A 57 -0.83 4.37 30.28
CA LEU A 57 -0.53 3.04 30.79
C LEU A 57 0.30 3.05 32.07
N LYS A 58 1.12 4.07 32.32
CA LYS A 58 1.95 4.19 33.54
C LYS A 58 1.14 4.14 34.84
N ASN A 59 -0.15 4.43 34.78
CA ASN A 59 -1.05 4.50 35.93
C ASN A 59 -1.98 3.29 36.08
N HIS A 60 -1.75 2.21 35.27
CA HIS A 60 -2.59 1.03 35.28
C HIS A 60 -1.75 -0.23 35.44
N ASP A 61 -2.25 -1.19 36.17
CA ASP A 61 -1.69 -2.54 36.20
C ASP A 61 -2.13 -3.27 34.93
N MET A 62 -1.16 -3.57 34.07
CA MET A 62 -1.35 -4.24 32.79
C MET A 62 -0.61 -5.59 32.76
N THR A 63 -0.41 -6.21 33.94
CA THR A 63 0.16 -7.57 33.98
C THR A 63 -0.84 -8.57 33.40
N GLY A 64 -0.35 -9.54 32.65
CA GLY A 64 -1.15 -10.61 32.06
C GLY A 64 -0.50 -11.22 30.83
N HIS A 65 -0.94 -12.44 30.50
CA HIS A 65 -0.33 -13.31 29.51
C HIS A 65 -1.14 -13.41 28.20
N VAL A 66 -2.32 -12.80 28.19
CA VAL A 66 -3.21 -12.71 27.02
C VAL A 66 -3.60 -11.26 26.83
N GLY A 67 -3.59 -10.79 25.58
CA GLY A 67 -4.00 -9.41 25.32
C GLY A 67 -4.14 -9.10 23.85
N ILE A 68 -4.84 -7.99 23.59
CA ILE A 68 -5.09 -7.42 22.27
C ILE A 68 -4.81 -5.92 22.25
N GLY A 69 -4.35 -5.41 21.13
CA GLY A 69 -4.00 -4.00 20.99
C GLY A 69 -4.39 -3.46 19.62
N HIS A 70 -4.62 -2.15 19.57
CA HIS A 70 -5.11 -1.48 18.37
C HIS A 70 -4.59 -0.05 18.23
N THR A 71 -4.27 0.35 16.99
CA THR A 71 -4.13 1.75 16.56
C THR A 71 -5.17 2.04 15.48
N ARG A 72 -5.94 3.11 15.67
CA ARG A 72 -7.13 3.39 14.86
C ARG A 72 -6.86 4.47 13.80
N TRP A 73 -7.37 4.22 12.62
CA TRP A 73 -7.70 5.19 11.59
C TRP A 73 -9.23 5.31 11.55
N ALA A 74 -9.78 6.47 11.88
CA ALA A 74 -11.22 6.64 12.05
C ALA A 74 -11.97 6.56 10.71
N THR A 75 -12.89 5.61 10.61
CA THR A 75 -13.87 5.47 9.52
C THR A 75 -15.26 5.87 9.99
N HIS A 76 -15.71 5.36 11.15
CA HIS A 76 -17.00 5.63 11.78
C HIS A 76 -16.81 6.23 13.18
N GLY A 77 -17.44 7.36 13.47
CA GLY A 77 -17.30 8.09 14.73
C GLY A 77 -15.99 8.89 14.84
N VAL A 78 -16.07 10.11 15.35
CA VAL A 78 -14.93 11.01 15.51
C VAL A 78 -13.86 10.43 16.43
N PRO A 79 -12.55 10.75 16.23
CA PRO A 79 -11.50 10.34 17.15
C PRO A 79 -11.76 10.81 18.58
N SER A 80 -12.07 9.86 19.49
CA SER A 80 -12.35 10.10 20.92
C SER A 80 -11.92 8.89 21.74
N ASN A 81 -11.88 9.03 23.05
CA ASN A 81 -11.58 7.88 23.93
C ASN A 81 -12.67 6.80 23.85
N LEU A 82 -13.94 7.16 23.68
CA LEU A 82 -15.05 6.21 23.58
C LEU A 82 -14.98 5.42 22.27
N ASN A 83 -14.70 6.11 21.17
CA ASN A 83 -14.62 5.52 19.83
C ASN A 83 -13.28 4.80 19.55
N SER A 84 -12.35 4.80 20.53
CA SER A 84 -11.10 4.03 20.44
C SER A 84 -11.35 2.56 20.72
N HIS A 85 -10.60 1.68 20.05
CA HIS A 85 -10.52 0.26 20.41
C HIS A 85 -9.53 0.04 21.56
N PRO A 86 -9.65 -1.10 22.28
CA PRO A 86 -10.65 -2.15 22.18
C PRO A 86 -12.07 -1.75 22.63
N HIS A 87 -13.09 -2.47 22.14
CA HIS A 87 -14.47 -2.40 22.63
C HIS A 87 -14.78 -3.60 23.52
N THR A 88 -15.55 -3.37 24.61
CA THR A 88 -15.95 -4.42 25.55
C THR A 88 -17.46 -4.55 25.60
N ASN A 89 -17.94 -5.74 25.96
CA ASN A 89 -19.35 -5.95 26.32
C ASN A 89 -19.71 -5.24 27.64
N PRO A 90 -21.00 -5.08 28.00
CA PRO A 90 -21.42 -4.39 29.21
C PRO A 90 -20.81 -4.93 30.51
N ASP A 91 -20.67 -6.25 30.64
CA ASP A 91 -20.17 -6.92 31.82
C ASP A 91 -18.63 -6.98 31.89
N ASN A 92 -17.94 -6.42 30.88
CA ASN A 92 -16.49 -6.42 30.75
C ASN A 92 -15.86 -7.84 30.80
N THR A 93 -16.54 -8.81 30.19
CA THR A 93 -16.10 -10.21 30.08
C THR A 93 -15.56 -10.55 28.71
N LEU A 94 -15.93 -9.76 27.70
CA LEU A 94 -15.47 -9.87 26.30
C LEU A 94 -14.81 -8.57 25.85
N SER A 95 -13.71 -8.65 25.12
CA SER A 95 -13.07 -7.51 24.49
C SER A 95 -12.63 -7.84 23.07
N ILE A 96 -12.81 -6.87 22.16
CA ILE A 96 -12.44 -7.02 20.75
C ILE A 96 -11.63 -5.85 20.22
N VAL A 97 -10.79 -6.14 19.23
CA VAL A 97 -10.26 -5.16 18.29
C VAL A 97 -10.70 -5.54 16.88
N HIS A 98 -10.95 -4.52 16.05
CA HIS A 98 -11.49 -4.69 14.71
C HIS A 98 -10.82 -3.75 13.72
N ASN A 99 -10.38 -4.30 12.58
CA ASN A 99 -10.02 -3.57 11.37
C ASN A 99 -11.04 -3.89 10.29
N GLY A 100 -11.59 -2.90 9.64
CA GLY A 100 -12.58 -3.09 8.58
C GLY A 100 -13.77 -2.16 8.73
N ILE A 101 -14.88 -2.52 8.08
CA ILE A 101 -16.18 -1.84 8.17
C ILE A 101 -17.28 -2.91 8.23
N ILE A 102 -18.17 -2.80 9.21
CA ILE A 102 -19.38 -3.61 9.29
C ILE A 102 -20.52 -2.83 8.63
N GLU A 103 -20.86 -3.23 7.41
CA GLU A 103 -21.79 -2.48 6.55
C GLU A 103 -23.21 -2.48 7.08
N ASN A 104 -23.67 -3.61 7.63
CA ASN A 104 -25.00 -3.76 8.21
C ASN A 104 -25.08 -3.39 9.71
N TYR A 105 -24.09 -2.63 10.25
CA TYR A 105 -24.02 -2.33 11.68
C TYR A 105 -25.28 -1.61 12.22
N ARG A 106 -25.95 -0.80 11.41
CA ARG A 106 -27.17 -0.07 11.85
C ARG A 106 -28.32 -1.02 12.11
N GLU A 107 -28.55 -1.95 11.21
CA GLU A 107 -29.60 -2.97 11.33
C GLU A 107 -29.35 -3.85 12.56
N LEU A 108 -28.10 -4.33 12.73
CA LEU A 108 -27.73 -5.12 13.89
C LEU A 108 -27.86 -4.33 15.19
N LYS A 109 -27.49 -3.06 15.19
CA LYS A 109 -27.63 -2.16 16.34
C LYS A 109 -29.10 -2.01 16.74
N ASP A 110 -30.00 -1.81 15.80
CA ASP A 110 -31.45 -1.68 16.06
C ASP A 110 -32.01 -2.97 16.69
N ILE A 111 -31.64 -4.14 16.16
CA ILE A 111 -32.03 -5.46 16.70
C ILE A 111 -31.52 -5.62 18.14
N LEU A 112 -30.26 -5.27 18.42
CA LEU A 112 -29.66 -5.41 19.74
C LEU A 112 -30.25 -4.42 20.74
N LEU A 113 -30.62 -3.20 20.33
CA LEU A 113 -31.37 -2.25 21.17
C LEU A 113 -32.74 -2.80 21.59
N GLU A 114 -33.46 -3.47 20.70
CA GLU A 114 -34.73 -4.17 21.04
C GLU A 114 -34.52 -5.34 22.01
N LYS A 115 -33.31 -5.93 22.04
CA LYS A 115 -32.91 -6.97 23.01
C LYS A 115 -32.41 -6.41 24.33
N GLY A 116 -32.39 -5.08 24.50
CA GLY A 116 -32.01 -4.40 25.74
C GLY A 116 -30.52 -4.03 25.85
N TYR A 117 -29.73 -4.21 24.80
CA TYR A 117 -28.35 -3.74 24.76
C TYR A 117 -28.28 -2.21 24.72
N SER A 118 -27.18 -1.65 25.20
CA SER A 118 -26.87 -0.21 25.09
C SER A 118 -25.50 -0.03 24.48
N PHE A 119 -25.33 1.03 23.70
CA PHE A 119 -24.09 1.34 23.00
C PHE A 119 -23.47 2.62 23.54
N GLN A 120 -22.16 2.64 23.71
CA GLN A 120 -21.41 3.78 24.24
C GLN A 120 -20.68 4.56 23.13
N SER A 121 -20.31 3.88 22.03
CA SER A 121 -19.57 4.49 20.93
C SER A 121 -20.42 4.72 19.69
N GLU A 122 -19.86 5.48 18.78
CA GLU A 122 -20.43 5.74 17.44
C GLU A 122 -19.82 4.80 16.38
N THR A 123 -19.02 3.81 16.81
CA THR A 123 -18.33 2.91 15.87
C THR A 123 -19.24 1.76 15.44
N ASP A 124 -19.04 1.31 14.22
CA ASP A 124 -19.60 0.05 13.71
C ASP A 124 -19.06 -1.18 14.45
N SER A 125 -17.86 -1.08 14.98
CA SER A 125 -17.14 -2.18 15.65
C SER A 125 -17.78 -2.61 16.98
N GLU A 126 -18.42 -1.70 17.73
CA GLU A 126 -19.05 -2.04 19.00
C GLU A 126 -20.21 -3.04 18.82
N VAL A 127 -20.87 -3.01 17.65
CA VAL A 127 -21.93 -3.98 17.35
C VAL A 127 -21.40 -5.41 17.37
N VAL A 128 -20.15 -5.64 16.96
CA VAL A 128 -19.56 -6.98 16.92
C VAL A 128 -19.43 -7.58 18.32
N VAL A 129 -18.94 -6.80 19.31
CA VAL A 129 -18.82 -7.33 20.68
C VAL A 129 -20.18 -7.56 21.32
N MET A 130 -21.20 -6.76 20.98
CA MET A 130 -22.57 -6.96 21.46
C MET A 130 -23.23 -8.19 20.79
N CYS A 131 -22.96 -8.47 19.53
CA CYS A 131 -23.37 -9.72 18.87
C CYS A 131 -22.70 -10.94 19.51
N LEU A 132 -21.40 -10.86 19.79
CA LEU A 132 -20.67 -11.92 20.48
C LEU A 132 -21.29 -12.23 21.85
N ASP A 133 -21.57 -11.20 22.64
CA ASP A 133 -22.21 -11.33 23.93
C ASP A 133 -23.61 -11.97 23.83
N TYR A 134 -24.39 -11.54 22.83
CA TYR A 134 -25.72 -12.09 22.56
C TYR A 134 -25.71 -13.59 22.20
N PHE A 135 -24.69 -14.03 21.42
CA PHE A 135 -24.57 -15.42 21.00
C PHE A 135 -23.73 -16.31 21.92
N TYR A 136 -23.13 -15.74 22.99
CA TYR A 136 -22.27 -16.49 23.88
C TYR A 136 -23.09 -17.39 24.81
N GLU A 137 -22.88 -18.69 24.69
CA GLU A 137 -23.53 -19.74 25.51
C GLU A 137 -22.49 -20.67 26.16
N GLY A 138 -21.27 -20.17 26.44
CA GLY A 138 -20.18 -20.93 27.07
C GLY A 138 -19.11 -21.43 26.09
N ASP A 139 -19.30 -21.29 24.76
CA ASP A 139 -18.33 -21.61 23.71
C ASP A 139 -18.03 -20.37 22.92
N LEU A 140 -16.79 -19.86 23.03
CA LEU A 140 -16.37 -18.62 22.39
C LEU A 140 -16.26 -18.77 20.87
N LEU A 141 -15.73 -19.90 20.38
CA LEU A 141 -15.58 -20.14 18.96
C LEU A 141 -16.94 -20.22 18.24
N GLU A 142 -17.92 -20.90 18.86
CA GLU A 142 -19.26 -20.98 18.35
C GLU A 142 -19.97 -19.61 18.35
N ALA A 143 -19.75 -18.79 19.40
CA ALA A 143 -20.27 -17.42 19.45
C ALA A 143 -19.66 -16.55 18.33
N VAL A 144 -18.35 -16.68 18.08
CA VAL A 144 -17.67 -16.01 16.97
C VAL A 144 -18.29 -16.44 15.65
N LYS A 145 -18.42 -17.73 15.38
CA LYS A 145 -19.02 -18.25 14.16
C LYS A 145 -20.44 -17.72 13.92
N LYS A 146 -21.30 -17.74 14.96
CA LYS A 146 -22.67 -17.16 14.87
C LYS A 146 -22.62 -15.66 14.55
N THR A 147 -21.69 -14.91 15.15
CA THR A 147 -21.49 -13.48 14.90
C THR A 147 -21.05 -13.23 13.47
N LEU A 148 -20.05 -13.99 12.96
CA LEU A 148 -19.55 -13.85 11.60
C LEU A 148 -20.62 -14.12 10.52
N ASN A 149 -21.60 -14.96 10.83
CA ASN A 149 -22.74 -15.24 9.95
C ASN A 149 -23.78 -14.11 9.91
N CYS A 150 -23.74 -13.18 10.87
CA CYS A 150 -24.69 -12.06 10.97
C CYS A 150 -24.10 -10.74 10.46
N ILE A 151 -22.77 -10.58 10.45
CA ILE A 151 -22.13 -9.35 10.04
C ILE A 151 -21.79 -9.36 8.54
N ASP A 152 -22.08 -8.25 7.87
CA ASP A 152 -21.67 -8.01 6.49
C ASP A 152 -20.55 -6.97 6.45
N GLY A 153 -19.67 -7.09 5.44
CA GLY A 153 -18.55 -6.17 5.23
C GLY A 153 -17.19 -6.83 5.37
N SER A 154 -16.17 -6.01 5.69
CA SER A 154 -14.79 -6.45 5.86
C SER A 154 -14.40 -6.45 7.34
N TYR A 155 -13.63 -7.46 7.76
CA TYR A 155 -13.13 -7.51 9.13
C TYR A 155 -11.83 -8.28 9.29
N ALA A 156 -10.98 -7.82 10.22
CA ALA A 156 -10.00 -8.61 10.94
C ALA A 156 -10.28 -8.39 12.44
N LEU A 157 -10.55 -9.46 13.15
CA LEU A 157 -10.97 -9.46 14.55
C LEU A 157 -9.95 -10.19 15.42
N CYS A 158 -9.65 -9.63 16.60
CA CYS A 158 -9.04 -10.38 17.68
C CYS A 158 -9.92 -10.20 18.94
N ILE A 159 -10.21 -11.31 19.60
CA ILE A 159 -11.22 -11.43 20.64
C ILE A 159 -10.58 -12.12 21.85
N VAL A 160 -10.81 -11.58 23.04
CA VAL A 160 -10.42 -12.16 24.32
C VAL A 160 -11.62 -12.23 25.27
N SER A 161 -11.66 -13.26 26.11
CA SER A 161 -12.73 -13.50 27.06
C SER A 161 -12.20 -13.91 28.45
N THR A 162 -12.82 -13.42 29.53
CA THR A 162 -12.51 -13.87 30.89
C THR A 162 -12.84 -15.32 31.13
N GLU A 163 -13.82 -15.86 30.42
CA GLU A 163 -14.23 -17.26 30.50
C GLU A 163 -13.29 -18.21 29.75
N HIS A 164 -12.44 -17.64 28.86
CA HIS A 164 -11.44 -18.35 28.07
C HIS A 164 -10.07 -17.68 28.25
N PRO A 165 -9.46 -17.74 29.47
CA PRO A 165 -8.33 -16.90 29.83
C PRO A 165 -7.01 -17.25 29.15
N ASP A 166 -6.91 -18.42 28.51
CA ASP A 166 -5.68 -18.96 27.92
C ASP A 166 -5.70 -18.91 26.37
N GLU A 167 -6.60 -18.13 25.78
CA GLU A 167 -6.72 -18.09 24.33
C GLU A 167 -7.11 -16.71 23.78
N VAL A 168 -6.74 -16.48 22.52
CA VAL A 168 -7.24 -15.40 21.68
C VAL A 168 -7.91 -16.03 20.47
N VAL A 169 -9.15 -15.66 20.19
CA VAL A 169 -9.82 -16.05 18.94
C VAL A 169 -9.63 -14.96 17.91
N VAL A 170 -9.24 -15.34 16.70
CA VAL A 170 -9.06 -14.41 15.57
C VAL A 170 -9.88 -14.85 14.39
N ALA A 171 -10.35 -13.89 13.59
CA ALA A 171 -11.12 -14.14 12.37
C ALA A 171 -10.87 -13.05 11.35
N LYS A 172 -10.99 -13.37 10.05
CA LYS A 172 -10.81 -12.37 9.00
C LYS A 172 -11.73 -12.57 7.81
N LYS A 173 -12.09 -11.44 7.17
CA LYS A 173 -12.70 -11.35 5.83
C LYS A 173 -12.26 -10.03 5.19
N ALA A 174 -11.57 -10.09 4.06
CA ALA A 174 -11.07 -8.95 3.27
C ALA A 174 -10.06 -8.00 3.98
N SER A 175 -9.96 -8.00 5.32
CA SER A 175 -8.94 -7.22 6.05
C SER A 175 -7.75 -8.10 6.43
N PRO A 176 -6.49 -7.62 6.31
CA PRO A 176 -5.32 -8.45 6.55
C PRO A 176 -5.13 -8.80 8.04
N LEU A 177 -4.78 -10.06 8.30
CA LEU A 177 -4.37 -10.57 9.59
C LEU A 177 -3.37 -11.71 9.41
N VAL A 178 -2.21 -11.61 10.07
CA VAL A 178 -1.12 -12.57 10.01
C VAL A 178 -0.92 -13.17 11.39
N ILE A 179 -0.78 -14.48 11.46
CA ILE A 179 -0.57 -15.21 12.71
C ILE A 179 0.86 -15.69 12.73
N GLY A 180 1.56 -15.51 13.84
CA GLY A 180 2.93 -15.97 14.04
C GLY A 180 3.02 -16.94 15.22
N ARG A 181 4.02 -17.80 15.18
CA ARG A 181 4.36 -18.71 16.27
C ARG A 181 5.77 -18.45 16.75
N THR A 182 5.94 -18.35 18.08
CA THR A 182 7.25 -18.38 18.76
C THR A 182 7.38 -19.66 19.59
N GLU A 183 8.51 -19.86 20.26
CA GLU A 183 8.67 -20.98 21.19
C GLU A 183 7.66 -20.92 22.35
N ASP A 184 7.37 -19.71 22.85
CA ASP A 184 6.63 -19.48 24.10
C ASP A 184 5.27 -18.81 23.91
N ALA A 185 4.88 -18.46 22.67
CA ALA A 185 3.67 -17.71 22.41
C ALA A 185 3.11 -17.91 21.01
N SER A 186 1.81 -17.73 20.88
CA SER A 186 1.11 -17.50 19.63
C SER A 186 0.71 -16.02 19.54
N VAL A 187 0.95 -15.41 18.38
CA VAL A 187 0.79 -13.96 18.18
C VAL A 187 0.03 -13.68 16.89
N ALA A 188 -0.64 -12.54 16.82
CA ALA A 188 -1.23 -12.08 15.58
C ALA A 188 -1.02 -10.58 15.39
N ALA A 189 -0.95 -10.15 14.13
CA ALA A 189 -0.87 -8.75 13.78
C ALA A 189 -1.51 -8.48 12.42
N SER A 190 -1.92 -7.25 12.20
CA SER A 190 -2.48 -6.83 10.91
C SER A 190 -1.42 -6.66 9.81
N ASP A 191 -0.13 -6.74 10.15
CA ASP A 191 0.97 -6.68 9.18
C ASP A 191 2.25 -7.36 9.74
N ILE A 192 3.04 -7.93 8.83
CA ILE A 192 4.27 -8.68 9.11
C ILE A 192 5.31 -7.90 9.94
N PRO A 193 5.58 -6.57 9.70
CA PRO A 193 6.58 -5.82 10.46
C PRO A 193 6.40 -5.85 11.98
N ALA A 194 5.18 -6.06 12.48
CA ALA A 194 4.90 -6.18 13.90
C ALA A 194 5.38 -7.51 14.51
N LEU A 195 5.52 -8.56 13.68
CA LEU A 195 5.89 -9.91 14.10
C LEU A 195 7.40 -10.20 13.98
N LEU A 196 8.11 -9.53 13.07
CA LEU A 196 9.49 -9.84 12.69
C LEU A 196 10.50 -9.80 13.85
N ALA A 197 10.22 -9.06 14.92
CA ALA A 197 11.06 -9.06 16.12
C ALA A 197 10.95 -10.36 16.95
N TYR A 198 9.93 -11.17 16.69
CA TYR A 198 9.58 -12.35 17.47
C TYR A 198 9.65 -13.62 16.64
N THR A 199 9.16 -13.59 15.42
CA THR A 199 9.17 -14.73 14.52
C THR A 199 9.14 -14.29 13.05
N LYS A 200 9.75 -15.13 12.19
CA LYS A 200 9.63 -15.06 10.73
C LYS A 200 8.64 -16.10 10.20
N ASP A 201 8.24 -17.05 11.03
CA ASP A 201 7.35 -18.13 10.65
C ASP A 201 5.91 -17.72 10.92
N VAL A 202 5.14 -17.59 9.83
CA VAL A 202 3.80 -17.03 9.86
C VAL A 202 2.79 -17.89 9.11
N TYR A 203 1.52 -17.72 9.46
CA TYR A 203 0.37 -18.31 8.79
C TYR A 203 -0.55 -17.21 8.28
N PHE A 204 -1.09 -17.39 7.08
CA PHE A 204 -2.08 -16.50 6.48
C PHE A 204 -3.46 -17.14 6.52
N LEU A 205 -4.43 -16.43 7.10
CA LEU A 205 -5.83 -16.81 7.02
C LEU A 205 -6.41 -16.41 5.65
N ASP A 206 -7.27 -17.27 5.12
CA ASP A 206 -8.14 -16.92 4.01
C ASP A 206 -9.43 -16.27 4.50
N ASP A 207 -10.24 -15.73 3.60
CA ASP A 207 -11.49 -15.06 3.98
C ASP A 207 -12.44 -16.05 4.64
N LEU A 208 -13.09 -15.62 5.74
CA LEU A 208 -14.01 -16.38 6.56
C LEU A 208 -13.35 -17.49 7.41
N GLU A 209 -12.03 -17.58 7.44
CA GLU A 209 -11.36 -18.49 8.36
C GLU A 209 -11.17 -17.85 9.74
N MET A 210 -11.07 -18.73 10.73
CA MET A 210 -10.86 -18.40 12.13
C MET A 210 -9.64 -19.16 12.68
N ALA A 211 -9.03 -18.66 13.75
CA ALA A 211 -8.05 -19.43 14.50
C ALA A 211 -8.17 -19.17 16.01
N VAL A 212 -7.88 -20.20 16.78
CA VAL A 212 -7.71 -20.12 18.24
C VAL A 212 -6.23 -20.17 18.56
N LEU A 213 -5.73 -19.08 19.11
CA LEU A 213 -4.32 -18.92 19.50
C LEU A 213 -4.19 -19.25 20.99
N LYS A 214 -3.43 -20.30 21.32
CA LYS A 214 -3.03 -20.63 22.69
C LYS A 214 -1.51 -20.49 22.81
N LYS A 215 -0.99 -20.42 24.02
CA LYS A 215 0.45 -20.26 24.27
C LYS A 215 1.33 -21.29 23.54
N ASP A 216 0.83 -22.51 23.37
CA ASP A 216 1.56 -23.67 22.85
C ASP A 216 0.97 -24.26 21.57
N SER A 217 -0.14 -23.75 21.06
CA SER A 217 -0.83 -24.25 19.87
C SER A 217 -1.59 -23.17 19.12
N ILE A 218 -1.78 -23.41 17.82
CA ILE A 218 -2.68 -22.64 16.97
C ILE A 218 -3.57 -23.65 16.24
N THR A 219 -4.88 -23.50 16.40
CA THR A 219 -5.87 -24.33 15.71
C THR A 219 -6.64 -23.47 14.72
N PHE A 220 -6.71 -23.89 13.46
CA PHE A 220 -7.38 -23.15 12.40
C PHE A 220 -8.72 -23.79 12.06
N TYR A 221 -9.70 -22.96 11.71
CA TYR A 221 -11.05 -23.37 11.38
C TYR A 221 -11.55 -22.68 10.11
N ASN A 222 -12.29 -23.41 9.30
CA ASN A 222 -13.01 -22.84 8.16
C ASN A 222 -14.29 -22.11 8.64
N LYS A 223 -15.03 -21.51 7.69
CA LYS A 223 -16.30 -20.78 7.95
C LYS A 223 -17.37 -21.62 8.64
N ASP A 224 -17.34 -22.94 8.48
CA ASP A 224 -18.31 -23.87 9.04
C ASP A 224 -17.91 -24.34 10.46
N GLY A 225 -16.73 -23.94 10.94
CA GLY A 225 -16.16 -24.31 12.25
C GLY A 225 -15.47 -25.67 12.23
N GLU A 226 -15.15 -26.21 11.06
CA GLU A 226 -14.37 -27.43 10.93
C GLU A 226 -12.88 -27.11 11.02
N GLU A 227 -12.12 -27.93 11.75
CA GLU A 227 -10.67 -27.77 11.86
C GLU A 227 -9.97 -28.02 10.52
N ILE A 228 -9.04 -27.12 10.18
CA ILE A 228 -8.24 -27.17 8.94
C ILE A 228 -6.75 -27.05 9.24
N THR A 229 -5.93 -27.45 8.29
CA THR A 229 -4.47 -27.29 8.36
C THR A 229 -4.03 -26.15 7.46
N LYS A 230 -3.12 -25.29 7.97
CA LYS A 230 -2.51 -24.19 7.20
C LYS A 230 -1.01 -24.44 7.04
N GLU A 231 -0.49 -24.07 5.88
CA GLU A 231 0.95 -24.11 5.62
C GLU A 231 1.65 -22.91 6.26
N MET A 232 2.79 -23.17 6.88
CA MET A 232 3.64 -22.14 7.45
C MET A 232 4.50 -21.50 6.35
N THR A 233 4.60 -20.19 6.37
CA THR A 233 5.43 -19.41 5.45
C THR A 233 6.53 -18.72 6.23
N THR A 234 7.81 -18.91 5.82
CA THR A 234 8.94 -18.18 6.41
C THR A 234 9.20 -16.89 5.64
N ILE A 235 9.18 -15.76 6.33
CA ILE A 235 9.40 -14.42 5.75
C ILE A 235 10.89 -14.23 5.45
N PRO A 236 11.27 -13.87 4.20
CA PRO A 236 12.67 -13.87 3.76
C PRO A 236 13.49 -12.64 4.17
N TYR A 237 12.92 -11.65 4.85
CA TYR A 237 13.61 -10.42 5.26
C TYR A 237 13.63 -10.22 6.78
N ASP A 238 14.60 -9.41 7.24
CA ASP A 238 14.86 -9.16 8.66
C ASP A 238 14.24 -7.83 9.15
N MET A 239 14.16 -7.69 10.48
CA MET A 239 13.73 -6.46 11.14
C MET A 239 14.62 -5.25 10.79
N GLU A 240 15.91 -5.46 10.49
CA GLU A 240 16.82 -4.38 10.08
C GLU A 240 16.35 -3.68 8.79
N ALA A 241 15.77 -4.42 7.86
CA ALA A 241 15.21 -3.84 6.64
C ALA A 241 14.08 -2.83 6.90
N ALA A 242 13.38 -2.95 8.03
CA ALA A 242 12.31 -2.05 8.46
C ALA A 242 12.78 -0.93 9.41
N GLN A 243 14.10 -0.68 9.53
CA GLN A 243 14.67 0.42 10.34
C GLN A 243 15.12 1.58 9.45
N LYS A 244 15.34 2.76 10.07
CA LYS A 244 15.80 3.97 9.34
C LYS A 244 17.27 3.92 8.89
N ASN A 245 18.08 3.04 9.45
CA ASN A 245 19.49 2.81 9.07
C ASN A 245 20.32 4.11 8.96
N GLY A 246 20.14 5.04 9.91
CA GLY A 246 20.88 6.31 9.96
C GLY A 246 20.27 7.47 9.17
N TYR A 247 19.21 7.25 8.40
CA TYR A 247 18.47 8.33 7.75
C TYR A 247 17.53 9.04 8.73
N ASP A 248 17.26 10.32 8.50
CA ASP A 248 16.35 11.11 9.33
C ASP A 248 14.90 10.58 9.23
N THR A 249 14.50 10.11 8.05
CA THR A 249 13.15 9.67 7.72
C THR A 249 13.15 8.35 6.94
N TYR A 250 12.05 7.60 7.01
CA TYR A 250 11.86 6.41 6.17
C TYR A 250 11.79 6.77 4.69
N MET A 251 11.10 7.85 4.33
CA MET A 251 10.96 8.26 2.93
C MET A 251 12.33 8.53 2.28
N LEU A 252 13.24 9.23 2.98
CA LEU A 252 14.58 9.49 2.43
C LEU A 252 15.40 8.19 2.30
N LYS A 253 15.33 7.30 3.30
CA LYS A 253 15.95 5.98 3.23
C LYS A 253 15.44 5.22 2.00
N GLU A 254 14.13 5.13 1.83
CA GLU A 254 13.48 4.38 0.77
C GLU A 254 13.79 4.96 -0.62
N ILE A 255 13.93 6.28 -0.74
CA ILE A 255 14.43 6.92 -1.96
C ILE A 255 15.88 6.49 -2.25
N ASN A 256 16.74 6.42 -1.23
CA ASN A 256 18.14 6.02 -1.39
C ASN A 256 18.33 4.51 -1.57
N GLU A 257 17.37 3.68 -1.21
CA GLU A 257 17.39 2.23 -1.44
C GLU A 257 17.08 1.85 -2.90
N GLN A 258 16.58 2.76 -3.72
CA GLN A 258 16.10 2.45 -5.07
C GLN A 258 17.14 1.76 -5.97
N PRO A 259 18.44 2.10 -5.98
CA PRO A 259 19.43 1.33 -6.75
C PRO A 259 19.46 -0.14 -6.35
N HIS A 260 19.49 -0.42 -5.06
CA HIS A 260 19.54 -1.78 -4.53
C HIS A 260 18.27 -2.57 -4.87
N VAL A 261 17.09 -1.99 -4.62
CA VAL A 261 15.82 -2.72 -4.85
C VAL A 261 15.52 -2.91 -6.35
N ILE A 262 15.99 -2.02 -7.22
CA ILE A 262 15.96 -2.25 -8.67
C ILE A 262 16.81 -3.46 -9.03
N GLN A 263 18.02 -3.58 -8.48
CA GLN A 263 18.88 -4.75 -8.68
C GLN A 263 18.20 -6.04 -8.20
N GLU A 264 17.54 -6.02 -7.03
CA GLU A 264 16.80 -7.17 -6.52
C GLU A 264 15.60 -7.54 -7.42
N THR A 265 14.90 -6.53 -7.97
CA THR A 265 13.80 -6.75 -8.92
C THR A 265 14.30 -7.43 -10.21
N LEU A 266 15.51 -7.11 -10.66
CA LEU A 266 16.11 -7.65 -11.88
C LEU A 266 16.78 -9.01 -11.65
N ARG A 267 17.13 -9.34 -10.40
CA ARG A 267 17.90 -10.54 -10.05
C ARG A 267 17.22 -11.83 -10.53
N GLY A 268 17.94 -12.61 -11.33
CA GLY A 268 17.46 -13.88 -11.87
C GLY A 268 16.41 -13.76 -12.99
N ARG A 269 16.06 -12.53 -13.39
CA ARG A 269 15.06 -12.27 -14.44
C ARG A 269 15.66 -11.80 -15.76
N ILE A 270 16.88 -11.28 -15.72
CA ILE A 270 17.61 -10.83 -16.93
C ILE A 270 18.83 -11.70 -17.12
N PHE A 271 18.95 -12.26 -18.30
CA PHE A 271 20.14 -12.91 -18.83
C PHE A 271 20.55 -12.17 -20.12
N LYS A 272 21.77 -12.39 -20.60
CA LYS A 272 22.40 -11.62 -21.68
C LYS A 272 21.46 -11.25 -22.84
N ASP A 273 20.59 -12.16 -23.24
CA ASP A 273 19.70 -12.09 -24.44
C ASP A 273 18.30 -12.66 -24.17
N SER A 274 17.94 -12.83 -22.90
CA SER A 274 16.64 -13.38 -22.55
C SER A 274 16.08 -12.79 -21.24
N ILE A 275 14.77 -12.74 -21.15
CA ILE A 275 14.03 -12.46 -19.93
C ILE A 275 13.40 -13.75 -19.45
N VAL A 276 13.57 -14.06 -18.17
CA VAL A 276 12.99 -15.24 -17.52
C VAL A 276 12.00 -14.79 -16.46
N LEU A 277 10.74 -15.13 -16.67
CA LEU A 277 9.66 -14.98 -15.70
C LEU A 277 9.00 -16.34 -15.55
N ASP A 278 9.58 -17.17 -14.66
CA ASP A 278 9.16 -18.58 -14.49
C ASP A 278 7.69 -18.69 -14.07
N GLU A 279 7.18 -17.67 -13.36
CA GLU A 279 5.80 -17.57 -12.93
C GLU A 279 4.83 -17.51 -14.13
N LEU A 280 5.30 -17.05 -15.30
CA LEU A 280 4.49 -16.86 -16.51
C LEU A 280 4.83 -17.86 -17.65
N LYS A 281 5.69 -18.86 -17.40
CA LYS A 281 6.22 -19.75 -18.45
C LYS A 281 5.14 -20.54 -19.20
N ASP A 282 4.05 -20.90 -18.50
CA ASP A 282 2.96 -21.70 -19.02
C ASP A 282 1.79 -20.87 -19.61
N VAL A 283 1.93 -19.53 -19.62
CA VAL A 283 0.90 -18.64 -20.17
C VAL A 283 1.04 -18.53 -21.69
N ASP A 284 -0.03 -18.87 -22.42
CA ASP A 284 -0.11 -18.60 -23.86
C ASP A 284 -0.58 -17.16 -24.10
N PHE A 285 0.39 -16.28 -24.38
CA PHE A 285 0.11 -14.86 -24.64
C PHE A 285 -0.50 -14.59 -26.02
N ASN A 286 -0.50 -15.56 -26.94
CA ASN A 286 -1.10 -15.40 -28.27
C ASN A 286 -2.64 -15.48 -28.25
N LYS A 287 -3.23 -16.03 -27.20
CA LYS A 287 -4.69 -16.09 -27.04
C LYS A 287 -5.36 -14.75 -26.74
N PHE A 288 -4.59 -13.78 -26.22
CA PHE A 288 -5.13 -12.49 -25.79
C PHE A 288 -5.28 -11.51 -26.95
N ASN A 289 -6.40 -10.81 -26.97
CA ASN A 289 -6.71 -9.75 -27.93
C ASN A 289 -6.67 -8.34 -27.32
N LYS A 290 -6.64 -8.23 -26.00
CA LYS A 290 -6.53 -6.97 -25.23
C LYS A 290 -5.96 -7.22 -23.84
N VAL A 291 -5.43 -6.17 -23.25
CA VAL A 291 -4.86 -6.18 -21.91
C VAL A 291 -5.45 -5.03 -21.08
N TYR A 292 -5.75 -5.30 -19.82
CA TYR A 292 -6.10 -4.28 -18.84
C TYR A 292 -5.03 -4.19 -17.76
N TYR A 293 -4.60 -2.97 -17.44
CA TYR A 293 -3.89 -2.65 -16.21
C TYR A 293 -4.87 -2.02 -15.23
N VAL A 294 -4.97 -2.57 -14.02
CA VAL A 294 -5.95 -2.14 -13.02
C VAL A 294 -5.24 -1.89 -11.69
N ALA A 295 -5.35 -0.68 -11.16
CA ALA A 295 -4.67 -0.28 -9.93
C ALA A 295 -5.25 1.01 -9.34
N CYS A 296 -4.76 1.44 -8.17
CA CYS A 296 -5.07 2.71 -7.51
C CYS A 296 -3.81 3.54 -7.29
N GLY A 297 -3.94 4.89 -7.29
CA GLY A 297 -2.90 5.84 -6.89
C GLY A 297 -1.57 5.66 -7.63
N THR A 298 -0.47 5.62 -6.89
CA THR A 298 0.90 5.42 -7.41
C THR A 298 1.01 4.17 -8.30
N ALA A 299 0.38 3.06 -7.90
CA ALA A 299 0.38 1.83 -8.70
C ALA A 299 -0.38 2.00 -10.03
N TYR A 300 -1.43 2.83 -10.07
CA TYR A 300 -2.11 3.20 -11.31
C TYR A 300 -1.18 3.98 -12.25
N HIS A 301 -0.39 4.92 -11.72
CA HIS A 301 0.59 5.66 -12.51
C HIS A 301 1.70 4.73 -13.06
N ALA A 302 2.15 3.75 -12.28
CA ALA A 302 3.04 2.70 -12.79
C ALA A 302 2.36 1.87 -13.89
N GLY A 303 1.08 1.54 -13.71
CA GLY A 303 0.26 0.86 -14.71
C GLY A 303 0.14 1.63 -16.03
N LEU A 304 -0.01 2.96 -16.00
CA LEU A 304 0.00 3.81 -17.21
C LEU A 304 1.31 3.69 -18.00
N CYS A 305 2.46 3.69 -17.29
CA CYS A 305 3.75 3.46 -17.92
C CYS A 305 3.84 2.05 -18.51
N GLY A 306 3.53 1.03 -17.72
CA GLY A 306 3.55 -0.38 -18.16
C GLY A 306 2.64 -0.63 -19.38
N ALA A 307 1.44 -0.06 -19.37
CA ALA A 307 0.49 -0.15 -20.47
C ALA A 307 1.05 0.45 -21.77
N SER A 308 1.62 1.66 -21.69
CA SER A 308 2.21 2.32 -22.84
C SER A 308 3.41 1.53 -23.42
N ILE A 309 4.22 0.90 -22.55
CA ILE A 309 5.34 0.05 -22.97
C ILE A 309 4.82 -1.21 -23.64
N LEU A 310 3.86 -1.91 -23.03
CA LEU A 310 3.29 -3.15 -23.54
C LEU A 310 2.58 -2.93 -24.88
N GLU A 311 1.77 -1.87 -25.02
CA GLU A 311 1.06 -1.57 -26.26
C GLU A 311 2.05 -1.31 -27.41
N ARG A 312 3.13 -0.57 -27.14
CA ARG A 312 4.19 -0.31 -28.14
C ARG A 312 4.92 -1.58 -28.54
N ALA A 313 5.24 -2.43 -27.57
CA ALA A 313 5.98 -3.67 -27.79
C ALA A 313 5.14 -4.74 -28.51
N THR A 314 3.86 -4.89 -28.16
CA THR A 314 3.03 -6.01 -28.63
C THR A 314 2.00 -5.63 -29.69
N ARG A 315 1.69 -4.35 -29.85
CA ARG A 315 0.60 -3.80 -30.67
C ARG A 315 -0.78 -4.33 -30.31
N LEU A 316 -0.93 -4.87 -29.09
CA LEU A 316 -2.22 -5.18 -28.51
C LEU A 316 -2.89 -3.90 -27.99
N PRO A 317 -4.22 -3.77 -28.05
CA PRO A 317 -4.95 -2.75 -27.30
C PRO A 317 -4.71 -2.93 -25.80
N VAL A 318 -4.18 -1.90 -25.14
CA VAL A 318 -3.93 -1.90 -23.69
C VAL A 318 -4.70 -0.76 -23.05
N LEU A 319 -5.54 -1.08 -22.08
CA LEU A 319 -6.33 -0.13 -21.33
C LEU A 319 -5.80 -0.05 -19.90
N THR A 320 -5.80 1.15 -19.32
CA THR A 320 -5.48 1.34 -17.91
C THR A 320 -6.70 1.93 -17.21
N GLN A 321 -7.15 1.29 -16.14
CA GLN A 321 -8.30 1.77 -15.37
C GLN A 321 -7.97 1.86 -13.89
N VAL A 322 -8.56 2.86 -13.21
CA VAL A 322 -8.56 2.95 -11.76
C VAL A 322 -9.43 1.84 -11.20
N ALA A 323 -8.95 1.12 -10.21
CA ALA A 323 -9.63 -0.08 -9.73
C ALA A 323 -11.02 0.20 -9.12
N SER A 324 -11.20 1.35 -8.44
CA SER A 324 -12.50 1.78 -7.90
C SER A 324 -13.58 1.93 -8.98
N GLU A 325 -13.18 2.29 -10.22
CA GLU A 325 -14.11 2.48 -11.34
C GLU A 325 -14.28 1.21 -12.18
N PHE A 326 -13.24 0.36 -12.23
CA PHE A 326 -13.19 -0.81 -13.12
C PHE A 326 -14.43 -1.71 -12.97
N ARG A 327 -14.79 -2.05 -11.74
CA ARG A 327 -15.91 -2.97 -11.49
C ARG A 327 -17.28 -2.35 -11.76
N TYR A 328 -17.43 -1.03 -11.59
CA TYR A 328 -18.71 -0.35 -11.76
C TYR A 328 -18.98 0.07 -13.21
N ASN A 329 -17.94 0.16 -14.03
CA ASN A 329 -18.06 0.49 -15.45
C ASN A 329 -18.41 -0.70 -16.34
N ASP A 330 -18.76 -1.87 -15.76
CA ASP A 330 -19.06 -3.11 -16.50
C ASP A 330 -18.07 -3.37 -17.63
N PRO A 331 -16.79 -3.64 -17.31
CA PRO A 331 -15.72 -3.71 -18.30
C PRO A 331 -15.98 -4.85 -19.30
N ILE A 332 -15.69 -4.59 -20.57
CA ILE A 332 -15.80 -5.60 -21.63
C ILE A 332 -14.59 -6.54 -21.54
N ILE A 333 -14.70 -7.57 -20.73
CA ILE A 333 -13.64 -8.55 -20.44
C ILE A 333 -14.18 -9.98 -20.59
N ASP A 334 -13.30 -10.89 -20.97
CA ASP A 334 -13.60 -12.28 -21.27
C ASP A 334 -12.35 -13.18 -21.14
N GLU A 335 -12.42 -14.44 -21.49
CA GLU A 335 -11.30 -15.40 -21.45
C GLU A 335 -10.14 -15.05 -22.40
N LYS A 336 -10.33 -14.12 -23.34
CA LYS A 336 -9.29 -13.58 -24.24
C LYS A 336 -8.70 -12.28 -23.74
N THR A 337 -9.04 -11.88 -22.53
CA THR A 337 -8.53 -10.68 -21.88
C THR A 337 -7.47 -11.05 -20.85
N LEU A 338 -6.33 -10.37 -20.91
CA LEU A 338 -5.31 -10.40 -19.85
C LEU A 338 -5.54 -9.20 -18.92
N CYS A 339 -5.70 -9.45 -17.62
CA CYS A 339 -5.80 -8.40 -16.62
C CYS A 339 -4.56 -8.41 -15.72
N ILE A 340 -3.85 -7.29 -15.62
CA ILE A 340 -2.66 -7.10 -14.78
C ILE A 340 -3.04 -6.15 -13.65
N PHE A 341 -3.03 -6.65 -12.42
CA PHE A 341 -3.35 -5.91 -11.20
C PHE A 341 -2.08 -5.49 -10.49
N VAL A 342 -1.94 -4.21 -10.18
CA VAL A 342 -0.74 -3.67 -9.53
C VAL A 342 -1.11 -3.11 -8.17
N SER A 343 -0.46 -3.60 -7.11
CA SER A 343 -0.67 -3.12 -5.74
C SER A 343 0.58 -3.35 -4.90
N GLN A 344 1.14 -2.30 -4.29
CA GLN A 344 2.31 -2.44 -3.42
C GLN A 344 2.04 -3.38 -2.24
N SER A 345 0.95 -3.15 -1.52
CA SER A 345 0.56 -3.94 -0.34
C SER A 345 -0.11 -5.27 -0.69
N GLY A 346 -0.74 -5.34 -1.87
CA GLY A 346 -1.60 -6.45 -2.24
C GLY A 346 -2.90 -6.58 -1.43
N GLU A 347 -3.26 -5.51 -0.67
CA GLU A 347 -4.42 -5.46 0.22
C GLU A 347 -5.35 -4.28 -0.09
N THR A 348 -5.19 -3.63 -1.24
CA THR A 348 -6.05 -2.51 -1.66
C THR A 348 -7.43 -3.02 -2.01
N ALA A 349 -8.46 -2.59 -1.26
CA ALA A 349 -9.83 -3.11 -1.37
C ALA A 349 -10.39 -3.07 -2.80
N ASP A 350 -10.31 -1.89 -3.44
CA ASP A 350 -10.78 -1.72 -4.82
C ASP A 350 -10.05 -2.64 -5.81
N THR A 351 -8.72 -2.80 -5.65
CA THR A 351 -7.92 -3.64 -6.54
C THR A 351 -8.26 -5.12 -6.37
N LEU A 352 -8.53 -5.55 -5.13
CA LEU A 352 -8.97 -6.91 -4.83
C LEU A 352 -10.37 -7.19 -5.40
N ALA A 353 -11.30 -6.24 -5.26
CA ALA A 353 -12.64 -6.36 -5.80
C ALA A 353 -12.62 -6.44 -7.34
N ALA A 354 -11.77 -5.63 -7.99
CA ALA A 354 -11.57 -5.67 -9.43
C ALA A 354 -10.95 -7.00 -9.90
N LEU A 355 -10.00 -7.57 -9.15
CA LEU A 355 -9.41 -8.89 -9.41
C LEU A 355 -10.47 -10.00 -9.34
N LYS A 356 -11.29 -9.98 -8.28
CA LYS A 356 -12.39 -10.96 -8.13
C LYS A 356 -13.34 -10.94 -9.31
N LEU A 357 -13.76 -9.74 -9.74
CA LEU A 357 -14.60 -9.57 -10.94
C LEU A 357 -13.94 -10.16 -12.20
N ALA A 358 -12.65 -9.89 -12.41
CA ALA A 358 -11.92 -10.42 -13.58
C ALA A 358 -11.84 -11.95 -13.55
N ASN A 359 -11.61 -12.55 -12.38
CA ASN A 359 -11.63 -14.01 -12.19
C ASN A 359 -13.01 -14.60 -12.50
N GLU A 360 -14.08 -13.99 -12.01
CA GLU A 360 -15.48 -14.40 -12.27
C GLU A 360 -15.86 -14.35 -13.76
N LYS A 361 -15.29 -13.37 -14.49
CA LYS A 361 -15.47 -13.23 -15.94
C LYS A 361 -14.56 -14.15 -16.77
N GLY A 362 -13.73 -14.98 -16.12
CA GLY A 362 -12.84 -15.96 -16.76
C GLY A 362 -11.57 -15.35 -17.38
N CYS A 363 -11.20 -14.13 -17.03
CA CYS A 363 -9.96 -13.50 -17.50
C CYS A 363 -8.73 -14.23 -16.96
N THR A 364 -7.62 -14.16 -17.71
CA THR A 364 -6.32 -14.49 -17.13
C THR A 364 -5.83 -13.32 -16.29
N THR A 365 -5.46 -13.58 -15.02
CA THR A 365 -5.08 -12.54 -14.06
C THR A 365 -3.64 -12.68 -13.62
N ILE A 366 -2.90 -11.56 -13.66
CA ILE A 366 -1.53 -11.43 -13.14
C ILE A 366 -1.54 -10.37 -12.04
N ALA A 367 -1.04 -10.71 -10.86
CA ALA A 367 -0.77 -9.74 -9.80
C ALA A 367 0.70 -9.31 -9.81
N VAL A 368 0.94 -8.00 -9.67
CA VAL A 368 2.26 -7.41 -9.43
C VAL A 368 2.21 -6.76 -8.05
N THR A 369 2.89 -7.35 -7.08
CA THR A 369 2.83 -6.91 -5.68
C THR A 369 4.20 -6.97 -5.01
N ASN A 370 4.35 -6.29 -3.86
CA ASN A 370 5.59 -6.34 -3.09
C ASN A 370 5.49 -7.26 -1.86
N VAL A 371 4.30 -7.45 -1.31
CA VAL A 371 4.10 -8.18 -0.07
C VAL A 371 3.81 -9.66 -0.35
N LEU A 372 4.73 -10.51 0.11
CA LEU A 372 4.59 -11.97 0.01
C LEU A 372 3.38 -12.43 0.82
N GLY A 373 2.58 -13.35 0.22
CA GLY A 373 1.39 -13.91 0.87
C GLY A 373 0.23 -12.92 1.03
N SER A 374 0.28 -11.74 0.40
CA SER A 374 -0.84 -10.80 0.37
C SER A 374 -2.06 -11.39 -0.34
N THR A 375 -3.24 -10.86 -0.04
CA THR A 375 -4.52 -11.36 -0.59
C THR A 375 -4.50 -11.38 -2.11
N ILE A 376 -4.01 -10.30 -2.76
CA ILE A 376 -3.93 -10.26 -4.24
C ILE A 376 -3.04 -11.36 -4.80
N SER A 377 -1.96 -11.74 -4.07
CA SER A 377 -1.02 -12.77 -4.53
C SER A 377 -1.58 -14.18 -4.41
N ARG A 378 -2.57 -14.40 -3.56
CA ARG A 378 -3.27 -15.68 -3.42
C ARG A 378 -4.46 -15.81 -4.38
N ASP A 379 -5.13 -14.70 -4.67
CA ASP A 379 -6.36 -14.68 -5.47
C ASP A 379 -6.08 -14.61 -6.98
N ALA A 380 -4.91 -14.09 -7.40
CA ALA A 380 -4.53 -14.03 -8.81
C ALA A 380 -4.03 -15.39 -9.31
N GLN A 381 -4.24 -15.68 -10.61
CA GLN A 381 -3.73 -16.91 -11.24
C GLN A 381 -2.20 -16.95 -11.31
N TYR A 382 -1.58 -15.79 -11.51
CA TYR A 382 -0.13 -15.63 -11.56
C TYR A 382 0.29 -14.43 -10.73
N THR A 383 1.42 -14.56 -10.02
CA THR A 383 1.92 -13.48 -9.16
C THR A 383 3.40 -13.24 -9.38
N LEU A 384 3.77 -11.97 -9.57
CA LEU A 384 5.15 -11.53 -9.62
C LEU A 384 5.41 -10.52 -8.51
N TYR A 385 6.51 -10.73 -7.79
CA TYR A 385 6.92 -9.86 -6.68
C TYR A 385 7.97 -8.84 -7.14
N THR A 386 7.80 -7.59 -6.72
CA THR A 386 8.74 -6.49 -7.02
C THR A 386 10.04 -6.58 -6.24
N CYS A 387 10.07 -7.32 -5.13
CA CYS A 387 11.24 -7.51 -4.27
C CYS A 387 11.82 -6.20 -3.71
N ALA A 388 10.98 -5.17 -3.49
CA ALA A 388 11.41 -3.88 -2.96
C ALA A 388 11.72 -3.89 -1.45
N GLY A 389 11.47 -5.00 -0.76
CA GLY A 389 11.54 -5.08 0.70
C GLY A 389 10.45 -4.22 1.38
N PRO A 390 10.51 -4.06 2.71
CA PRO A 390 9.52 -3.25 3.44
C PRO A 390 9.57 -1.78 3.01
N GLU A 391 8.41 -1.18 2.75
CA GLU A 391 8.23 0.24 2.50
C GLU A 391 7.30 0.81 3.56
N ILE A 392 7.83 1.65 4.46
CA ILE A 392 7.19 2.10 5.70
C ILE A 392 6.59 3.50 5.56
N ALA A 393 7.27 4.42 4.84
CA ALA A 393 6.74 5.74 4.56
C ALA A 393 5.38 5.63 3.86
N VAL A 394 4.41 6.43 4.26
CA VAL A 394 3.05 6.37 3.70
C VAL A 394 3.06 6.65 2.21
N ALA A 395 3.76 7.69 1.77
CA ALA A 395 3.96 7.98 0.35
C ALA A 395 4.91 6.96 -0.28
N SER A 396 4.46 6.27 -1.33
CA SER A 396 5.24 5.23 -2.02
C SER A 396 6.36 5.84 -2.85
N THR A 397 7.57 5.26 -2.80
CA THR A 397 8.76 5.70 -3.54
C THR A 397 9.44 4.53 -4.25
N LYS A 398 10.17 3.69 -3.52
CA LYS A 398 10.90 2.53 -4.08
C LYS A 398 9.98 1.47 -4.68
N ALA A 399 8.77 1.30 -4.12
CA ALA A 399 7.80 0.38 -4.69
C ALA A 399 7.33 0.85 -6.07
N TYR A 400 7.17 2.15 -6.31
CA TYR A 400 6.85 2.70 -7.63
C TYR A 400 7.92 2.37 -8.67
N THR A 401 9.19 2.63 -8.37
CA THR A 401 10.30 2.37 -9.31
C THR A 401 10.46 0.89 -9.59
N THR A 402 10.31 0.02 -8.59
CA THR A 402 10.36 -1.44 -8.80
C THR A 402 9.14 -1.94 -9.58
N GLN A 403 7.96 -1.33 -9.43
CA GLN A 403 6.80 -1.60 -10.30
C GLN A 403 7.09 -1.22 -11.74
N LEU A 404 7.65 -0.03 -12.01
CA LEU A 404 8.03 0.39 -13.37
C LEU A 404 8.99 -0.62 -14.02
N VAL A 405 10.00 -1.05 -13.29
CA VAL A 405 11.00 -2.04 -13.77
C VAL A 405 10.33 -3.37 -14.08
N LEU A 406 9.54 -3.90 -13.14
CA LEU A 406 8.89 -5.20 -13.32
C LEU A 406 7.84 -5.17 -14.44
N LEU A 407 7.05 -4.10 -14.55
CA LEU A 407 6.08 -3.94 -15.64
C LEU A 407 6.77 -3.81 -17.01
N THR A 408 7.96 -3.20 -17.07
CA THR A 408 8.80 -3.19 -18.27
C THR A 408 9.27 -4.60 -18.63
N LEU A 409 9.73 -5.39 -17.65
CA LEU A 409 10.12 -6.79 -17.88
C LEU A 409 8.94 -7.63 -18.39
N ILE A 410 7.76 -7.49 -17.80
CA ILE A 410 6.54 -8.19 -18.22
C ILE A 410 6.19 -7.82 -19.67
N ALA A 411 6.24 -6.53 -20.01
CA ALA A 411 5.94 -6.07 -21.37
C ALA A 411 6.89 -6.65 -22.41
N LEU A 412 8.20 -6.64 -22.14
CA LEU A 412 9.21 -7.21 -23.02
C LEU A 412 9.13 -8.73 -23.10
N TYR A 413 8.83 -9.41 -21.98
CA TYR A 413 8.62 -10.85 -21.94
C TYR A 413 7.41 -11.27 -22.79
N ILE A 414 6.28 -10.57 -22.65
CA ILE A 414 5.08 -10.83 -23.45
C ILE A 414 5.36 -10.61 -24.94
N ALA A 415 6.04 -9.51 -25.30
CA ALA A 415 6.43 -9.24 -26.70
C ALA A 415 7.30 -10.38 -27.27
N ASN A 416 8.30 -10.81 -26.51
CA ASN A 416 9.17 -11.93 -26.90
C ASN A 416 8.41 -13.24 -27.08
N LYS A 417 7.49 -13.58 -26.16
CA LYS A 417 6.62 -14.77 -26.26
C LYS A 417 5.66 -14.71 -27.46
N ARG A 418 5.35 -13.52 -27.95
CA ARG A 418 4.55 -13.30 -29.16
C ARG A 418 5.37 -13.29 -30.46
N GLY A 419 6.69 -13.44 -30.37
CA GLY A 419 7.60 -13.57 -31.52
C GLY A 419 8.44 -12.34 -31.84
N ASP A 420 8.39 -11.28 -31.01
CA ASP A 420 9.23 -10.11 -31.19
C ASP A 420 10.66 -10.40 -30.68
N ALA A 421 11.65 -9.83 -31.40
CA ALA A 421 13.04 -9.95 -30.99
C ALA A 421 13.32 -9.10 -29.73
N ILE A 422 14.14 -9.62 -28.84
CA ILE A 422 14.61 -8.88 -27.67
C ILE A 422 15.61 -7.81 -28.14
N ASN A 423 15.41 -6.59 -27.69
CA ASN A 423 16.36 -5.51 -27.90
C ASN A 423 17.49 -5.61 -26.85
N THR A 424 18.68 -6.06 -27.29
CA THR A 424 19.83 -6.28 -26.40
C THR A 424 20.37 -4.99 -25.78
N ASP A 425 20.32 -3.87 -26.50
CA ASP A 425 20.72 -2.56 -25.97
C ASP A 425 19.79 -2.10 -24.84
N LEU A 426 18.48 -2.27 -25.01
CA LEU A 426 17.51 -2.01 -23.94
C LEU A 426 17.74 -2.90 -22.71
N MET A 427 18.10 -4.18 -22.92
CA MET A 427 18.39 -5.12 -21.83
C MET A 427 19.65 -4.72 -21.06
N GLU A 428 20.71 -4.28 -21.75
CA GLU A 428 21.93 -3.79 -21.13
C GLU A 428 21.64 -2.53 -20.29
N GLN A 429 20.91 -1.58 -20.85
CA GLN A 429 20.54 -0.35 -20.14
C GLN A 429 19.61 -0.63 -18.96
N LEU A 430 18.69 -1.58 -19.06
CA LEU A 430 17.84 -2.02 -17.95
C LEU A 430 18.69 -2.62 -16.82
N ASN A 431 19.71 -3.39 -17.14
CA ASN A 431 20.63 -3.97 -16.15
C ASN A 431 21.51 -2.89 -15.47
N ASN A 432 21.79 -1.80 -16.15
CA ASN A 432 22.58 -0.67 -15.65
C ASN A 432 21.74 0.40 -14.94
N LEU A 433 20.40 0.25 -14.86
CA LEU A 433 19.52 1.21 -14.16
C LEU A 433 19.97 1.54 -12.74
N PRO A 434 20.42 0.58 -11.91
CA PRO A 434 20.90 0.88 -10.56
C PRO A 434 22.03 1.93 -10.54
N GLU A 435 22.95 1.88 -11.49
CA GLU A 435 24.07 2.83 -11.59
C GLU A 435 23.59 4.23 -11.98
N TYR A 436 22.67 4.34 -12.95
CA TYR A 436 22.08 5.62 -13.33
C TYR A 436 21.31 6.25 -12.18
N VAL A 437 20.52 5.46 -11.45
CA VAL A 437 19.77 5.95 -10.27
C VAL A 437 20.72 6.39 -9.17
N SER A 438 21.81 5.64 -8.90
CA SER A 438 22.82 6.03 -7.90
C SER A 438 23.43 7.40 -8.20
N LYS A 439 23.77 7.66 -9.46
CA LYS A 439 24.32 8.98 -9.89
C LYS A 439 23.33 10.12 -9.68
N LEU A 440 22.02 9.88 -9.94
CA LEU A 440 21.00 10.91 -9.71
C LEU A 440 20.84 11.24 -8.22
N LEU A 441 21.00 10.25 -7.34
CA LEU A 441 20.94 10.47 -5.88
C LEU A 441 22.11 11.32 -5.36
N GLU A 442 23.27 11.31 -6.02
CA GLU A 442 24.40 12.18 -5.68
C GLU A 442 24.09 13.67 -5.89
N ASP A 443 23.17 13.98 -6.82
CA ASP A 443 22.74 15.35 -7.16
C ASP A 443 21.61 15.92 -6.25
N GLU A 444 21.35 15.30 -5.11
CA GLU A 444 20.29 15.70 -4.15
C GLU A 444 20.29 17.21 -3.86
N LYS A 445 21.47 17.86 -3.83
CA LYS A 445 21.60 19.31 -3.60
C LYS A 445 20.89 20.14 -4.66
N THR A 446 20.93 19.71 -5.93
CA THR A 446 20.25 20.38 -7.03
C THR A 446 18.73 20.28 -6.85
N PHE A 447 18.21 19.10 -6.53
CA PHE A 447 16.78 18.89 -6.32
C PHE A 447 16.26 19.63 -5.08
N LYS A 448 17.08 19.72 -4.04
CA LYS A 448 16.81 20.59 -2.87
C LYS A 448 16.76 22.08 -3.23
N SER A 449 17.55 22.52 -4.22
CA SER A 449 17.46 23.91 -4.69
C SER A 449 16.15 24.19 -5.41
N TYR A 450 15.66 23.24 -6.23
CA TYR A 450 14.36 23.33 -6.89
C TYR A 450 13.21 23.30 -5.89
N ALA A 451 13.30 22.48 -4.85
CA ALA A 451 12.29 22.44 -3.79
C ALA A 451 12.11 23.80 -3.06
N LYS A 452 13.16 24.64 -3.00
CA LYS A 452 13.05 25.99 -2.41
C LYS A 452 12.11 26.90 -3.19
N LEU A 453 11.95 26.72 -4.50
CA LEU A 453 11.02 27.48 -5.33
C LEU A 453 9.56 27.20 -4.94
N LEU A 454 9.30 26.03 -4.34
CA LEU A 454 7.97 25.60 -3.92
C LEU A 454 7.62 25.97 -2.47
N LYS A 455 8.58 26.51 -1.69
CA LYS A 455 8.42 26.77 -0.24
C LYS A 455 7.16 27.54 0.10
N GLU A 456 6.94 28.67 -0.58
CA GLU A 456 5.84 29.60 -0.31
C GLU A 456 4.68 29.43 -1.33
N LYS A 457 4.77 28.43 -2.20
CA LYS A 457 3.72 28.22 -3.21
C LYS A 457 2.57 27.38 -2.65
N HIS A 458 1.36 27.75 -3.07
CA HIS A 458 0.14 26.98 -2.81
C HIS A 458 -0.15 26.00 -3.94
N ASP A 459 0.22 26.38 -5.18
CA ASP A 459 -0.05 25.63 -6.41
C ASP A 459 1.24 25.36 -7.18
N CYS A 460 1.27 24.22 -7.87
CA CYS A 460 2.33 23.81 -8.77
C CYS A 460 1.71 22.98 -9.89
N TYR A 461 2.13 23.20 -11.14
CA TYR A 461 1.63 22.45 -12.28
C TYR A 461 2.73 21.55 -12.85
N PHE A 462 2.34 20.35 -13.24
CA PHE A 462 3.23 19.38 -13.85
C PHE A 462 2.79 19.16 -15.31
N ILE A 463 3.73 19.13 -16.25
CA ILE A 463 3.41 18.90 -17.65
C ILE A 463 4.35 17.89 -18.30
N GLY A 464 3.79 17.03 -19.14
CA GLY A 464 4.51 16.03 -19.92
C GLY A 464 3.68 15.52 -21.09
N ARG A 465 4.30 14.72 -21.95
CA ARG A 465 3.62 14.04 -23.07
C ARG A 465 4.02 12.58 -23.12
N SER A 466 3.10 11.72 -23.56
CA SER A 466 3.36 10.29 -23.69
C SER A 466 3.74 9.66 -22.34
N LEU A 467 4.82 8.88 -22.24
CA LEU A 467 5.32 8.32 -20.98
C LEU A 467 5.65 9.39 -19.93
N ASP A 468 6.13 10.57 -20.36
CA ASP A 468 6.41 11.68 -19.45
C ASP A 468 5.15 12.16 -18.71
N TYR A 469 3.96 12.07 -19.33
CA TYR A 469 2.71 12.42 -18.65
C TYR A 469 2.42 11.48 -17.47
N ALA A 470 2.61 10.18 -17.65
CA ALA A 470 2.45 9.23 -16.54
C ALA A 470 3.44 9.51 -15.39
N SER A 471 4.68 9.90 -15.72
CA SER A 471 5.71 10.26 -14.74
C SER A 471 5.37 11.55 -13.98
N VAL A 472 4.84 12.58 -14.65
CA VAL A 472 4.47 13.83 -13.99
C VAL A 472 3.19 13.70 -13.16
N LEU A 473 2.27 12.78 -13.49
CA LEU A 473 1.15 12.43 -12.61
C LEU A 473 1.64 11.93 -11.25
N GLU A 474 2.64 11.05 -11.26
CA GLU A 474 3.24 10.55 -10.01
C GLU A 474 3.98 11.64 -9.25
N GLY A 475 4.76 12.49 -9.94
CA GLY A 475 5.43 13.64 -9.31
C GLY A 475 4.46 14.61 -8.63
N ALA A 476 3.35 14.94 -9.29
CA ALA A 476 2.29 15.77 -8.75
C ALA A 476 1.62 15.11 -7.53
N LEU A 477 1.37 13.79 -7.59
CA LEU A 477 0.83 13.04 -6.46
C LEU A 477 1.78 13.09 -5.26
N LYS A 478 3.07 12.81 -5.45
CA LYS A 478 4.07 12.87 -4.36
C LYS A 478 4.14 14.25 -3.72
N LEU A 479 4.19 15.30 -4.53
CA LEU A 479 4.25 16.67 -4.01
C LEU A 479 3.01 16.99 -3.15
N LYS A 480 1.80 16.68 -3.61
CA LYS A 480 0.58 16.98 -2.85
C LYS A 480 0.44 16.12 -1.58
N GLU A 481 0.86 14.84 -1.61
CA GLU A 481 0.79 13.93 -0.47
C GLU A 481 1.64 14.41 0.71
N VAL A 482 2.91 14.78 0.47
CA VAL A 482 3.86 15.01 1.55
C VAL A 482 4.03 16.49 1.92
N SER A 483 3.79 17.42 0.98
CA SER A 483 4.01 18.86 1.18
C SER A 483 2.73 19.69 1.28
N TYR A 484 1.59 19.10 0.93
CA TYR A 484 0.27 19.74 0.86
C TYR A 484 0.20 20.92 -0.14
N VAL A 485 1.14 21.02 -1.07
CA VAL A 485 1.05 21.91 -2.21
C VAL A 485 0.02 21.32 -3.17
N HIS A 486 -0.95 22.13 -3.59
CA HIS A 486 -1.90 21.71 -4.62
C HIS A 486 -1.15 21.52 -5.95
N ALA A 487 -1.01 20.30 -6.40
CA ALA A 487 -0.21 19.97 -7.57
C ALA A 487 -1.05 19.18 -8.58
N ASP A 488 -1.19 19.70 -9.79
CA ASP A 488 -1.91 19.05 -10.87
C ASP A 488 -1.02 18.76 -12.08
N ALA A 489 -1.25 17.60 -12.70
CA ALA A 489 -0.52 17.19 -13.88
C ALA A 489 -1.40 17.23 -15.12
N TYR A 490 -0.87 17.81 -16.19
CA TYR A 490 -1.56 17.93 -17.47
C TYR A 490 -0.74 17.35 -18.62
N ILE A 491 -1.42 16.77 -19.60
CA ILE A 491 -0.82 16.54 -20.91
C ILE A 491 -0.45 17.92 -21.47
N ALA A 492 0.85 18.14 -21.76
CA ALA A 492 1.34 19.49 -22.11
C ALA A 492 0.57 20.14 -23.27
N GLY A 493 0.03 19.34 -24.21
CA GLY A 493 -0.81 19.87 -25.30
C GLY A 493 -2.19 20.35 -24.87
N GLU A 494 -2.75 19.75 -23.79
CA GLU A 494 -4.07 20.08 -23.26
C GLU A 494 -4.06 21.36 -22.43
N LEU A 495 -2.88 21.86 -22.04
CA LEU A 495 -2.76 23.08 -21.27
C LEU A 495 -3.50 24.26 -21.90
N LYS A 496 -3.47 24.36 -23.26
CA LYS A 496 -4.13 25.42 -24.05
C LYS A 496 -5.66 25.37 -23.98
N HIS A 497 -6.24 24.23 -23.63
CA HIS A 497 -7.69 24.01 -23.67
C HIS A 497 -8.39 24.34 -22.33
N GLY A 498 -7.72 25.14 -21.49
CA GLY A 498 -8.29 25.64 -20.23
C GLY A 498 -7.24 25.90 -19.15
N PRO A 499 -6.45 24.90 -18.73
CA PRO A 499 -5.57 25.02 -17.56
C PRO A 499 -4.51 26.13 -17.66
N ILE A 500 -4.12 26.55 -18.85
CA ILE A 500 -3.17 27.65 -19.05
C ILE A 500 -3.67 29.00 -18.45
N ALA A 501 -4.97 29.13 -18.21
CA ALA A 501 -5.56 30.28 -17.54
C ALA A 501 -5.09 30.43 -16.06
N LEU A 502 -4.57 29.34 -15.47
CA LEU A 502 -4.05 29.32 -14.10
C LEU A 502 -2.58 29.78 -14.02
N ILE A 503 -1.92 29.96 -15.16
CA ILE A 503 -0.52 30.38 -15.21
C ILE A 503 -0.44 31.90 -15.09
N GLU A 504 0.18 32.35 -14.02
CA GLU A 504 0.46 33.76 -13.72
C GLU A 504 1.95 33.96 -13.35
N PRO A 505 2.47 35.19 -13.29
CA PRO A 505 3.85 35.45 -12.91
C PRO A 505 4.23 34.80 -11.58
N GLY A 506 5.27 33.96 -11.60
CA GLY A 506 5.76 33.21 -10.45
C GLY A 506 5.09 31.88 -10.20
N THR A 507 4.13 31.45 -11.03
CA THR A 507 3.60 30.08 -11.00
C THR A 507 4.73 29.08 -11.31
N VAL A 508 4.92 28.05 -10.46
CA VAL A 508 5.92 27.01 -10.72
C VAL A 508 5.32 25.93 -11.61
N VAL A 509 6.04 25.62 -12.70
CA VAL A 509 5.72 24.53 -13.61
C VAL A 509 6.89 23.55 -13.67
N ILE A 510 6.64 22.28 -13.29
CA ILE A 510 7.60 21.19 -13.43
C ILE A 510 7.27 20.44 -14.72
N ALA A 511 8.23 20.44 -15.66
CA ALA A 511 8.06 19.87 -16.97
C ALA A 511 9.01 18.70 -17.22
N VAL A 512 8.52 17.67 -17.90
CA VAL A 512 9.33 16.51 -18.32
C VAL A 512 9.26 16.37 -19.84
N ALA A 513 10.42 16.28 -20.49
CA ALA A 513 10.57 16.20 -21.95
C ALA A 513 11.66 15.18 -22.32
N THR A 514 11.45 13.90 -22.00
CA THR A 514 12.43 12.82 -22.22
C THR A 514 12.12 11.95 -23.42
N GLN A 515 10.91 12.08 -24.01
CA GLN A 515 10.47 11.24 -25.12
C GLN A 515 10.84 11.89 -26.47
N PRO A 516 11.80 11.34 -27.26
CA PRO A 516 12.37 12.02 -28.42
C PRO A 516 11.33 12.44 -29.48
N HIS A 517 10.30 11.60 -29.71
CA HIS A 517 9.26 11.83 -30.70
C HIS A 517 8.31 12.99 -30.39
N VAL A 518 8.28 13.47 -29.12
CA VAL A 518 7.40 14.56 -28.67
C VAL A 518 8.13 15.64 -27.87
N ALA A 519 9.43 15.50 -27.58
CA ALA A 519 10.20 16.46 -26.77
C ALA A 519 10.10 17.89 -27.30
N ALA A 520 10.29 18.11 -28.60
CA ALA A 520 10.17 19.43 -29.23
C ALA A 520 8.78 20.06 -29.04
N LYS A 521 7.71 19.24 -29.04
CA LYS A 521 6.34 19.72 -28.78
C LYS A 521 6.14 20.08 -27.31
N THR A 522 6.71 19.29 -26.40
CA THR A 522 6.68 19.60 -24.95
C THR A 522 7.43 20.91 -24.68
N ILE A 523 8.62 21.08 -25.25
CA ILE A 523 9.42 22.32 -25.13
C ILE A 523 8.63 23.53 -25.64
N SER A 524 7.95 23.40 -26.79
CA SER A 524 7.06 24.47 -27.29
C SER A 524 5.95 24.85 -26.30
N ASN A 525 5.33 23.85 -25.64
CA ASN A 525 4.32 24.13 -24.61
C ASN A 525 4.93 24.79 -23.36
N ILE A 526 6.17 24.44 -22.99
CA ILE A 526 6.90 25.10 -21.90
C ILE A 526 7.07 26.60 -22.20
N GLN A 527 7.46 26.97 -23.44
CA GLN A 527 7.61 28.37 -23.84
C GLN A 527 6.29 29.16 -23.69
N GLU A 528 5.15 28.52 -23.90
CA GLU A 528 3.84 29.14 -23.70
C GLU A 528 3.55 29.47 -22.24
N THR A 529 4.05 28.66 -21.29
CA THR A 529 3.94 28.95 -19.84
C THR A 529 4.93 30.05 -19.42
N ILE A 530 6.16 30.01 -19.94
CA ILE A 530 7.18 31.05 -19.69
C ILE A 530 6.70 32.42 -20.19
N ALA A 531 6.06 32.47 -21.36
CA ALA A 531 5.49 33.72 -21.90
C ALA A 531 4.42 34.35 -21.01
N ARG A 532 3.90 33.60 -20.02
CA ARG A 532 2.94 34.06 -19.00
C ARG A 532 3.56 34.28 -17.63
N GLY A 533 4.89 34.18 -17.53
CA GLY A 533 5.65 34.43 -16.32
C GLY A 533 5.82 33.22 -15.41
N ALA A 534 5.60 31.99 -15.90
CA ALA A 534 5.89 30.79 -15.13
C ALA A 534 7.39 30.64 -14.82
N GLU A 535 7.69 30.17 -13.61
CA GLU A 535 9.00 29.67 -13.21
C GLU A 535 9.07 28.16 -13.56
N VAL A 536 9.87 27.78 -14.58
CA VAL A 536 9.89 26.41 -15.07
C VAL A 536 11.10 25.65 -14.53
N ILE A 537 10.84 24.41 -14.03
CA ILE A 537 11.85 23.39 -13.76
C ILE A 537 11.65 22.32 -14.85
N LEU A 538 12.68 22.12 -15.70
CA LEU A 538 12.63 21.18 -16.81
C LEU A 538 13.56 19.99 -16.56
N PHE A 539 13.01 18.77 -16.69
CA PHE A 539 13.77 17.53 -16.81
C PHE A 539 13.76 17.07 -18.26
N THR A 540 14.94 16.96 -18.85
CA THR A 540 15.13 16.47 -20.22
C THR A 540 16.34 15.54 -20.29
N VAL A 541 16.75 15.07 -21.46
CA VAL A 541 17.88 14.15 -21.61
C VAL A 541 19.12 14.87 -22.15
N GLU A 542 20.30 14.35 -21.81
CA GLU A 542 21.58 14.81 -22.36
C GLU A 542 21.54 14.82 -23.90
N GLY A 543 22.07 15.87 -24.49
CA GLY A 543 22.07 16.07 -25.95
C GLY A 543 20.79 16.70 -26.51
N GLN A 544 19.74 16.90 -25.70
CA GLN A 544 18.55 17.66 -26.13
C GLN A 544 18.81 19.16 -26.01
N GLU A 545 18.73 19.88 -27.13
CA GLU A 545 18.86 21.34 -27.13
C GLU A 545 17.61 21.99 -26.48
N VAL A 546 17.85 22.81 -25.48
CA VAL A 546 16.81 23.59 -24.79
C VAL A 546 17.32 25.03 -24.66
N SER A 547 16.49 26.00 -24.97
CA SER A 547 16.79 27.42 -24.79
C SER A 547 15.70 28.11 -23.98
N GLY A 548 16.10 29.11 -23.17
CA GLY A 548 15.16 29.96 -22.44
C GLY A 548 14.50 29.31 -21.23
N VAL A 549 15.05 28.21 -20.70
CA VAL A 549 14.65 27.59 -19.43
C VAL A 549 15.84 27.57 -18.50
N GLU A 550 15.78 28.37 -17.42
CA GLU A 550 16.90 28.57 -16.50
C GLU A 550 17.16 27.31 -15.65
N ASN A 551 16.11 26.72 -15.10
CA ASN A 551 16.23 25.54 -14.24
C ASN A 551 16.02 24.26 -15.08
N THR A 552 17.02 23.92 -15.91
CA THR A 552 17.01 22.68 -16.70
C THR A 552 17.96 21.66 -16.08
N TYR A 553 17.45 20.44 -15.87
CA TYR A 553 18.26 19.28 -15.45
C TYR A 553 18.30 18.25 -16.59
N TYR A 554 19.51 17.80 -16.91
CA TYR A 554 19.74 16.81 -17.96
C TYR A 554 19.93 15.43 -17.35
N LEU A 555 18.96 14.56 -17.59
CA LEU A 555 19.01 13.14 -17.24
C LEU A 555 19.92 12.38 -18.22
N PRO A 556 20.54 11.26 -17.79
CA PRO A 556 21.24 10.37 -18.71
C PRO A 556 20.37 9.98 -19.92
N ASN A 557 20.95 10.06 -21.11
CA ASN A 557 20.23 9.71 -22.35
C ASN A 557 20.24 8.19 -22.55
N ILE A 558 19.29 7.53 -21.91
CA ILE A 558 19.04 6.08 -22.03
C ILE A 558 17.81 5.81 -22.89
N HIS A 559 17.51 4.53 -23.11
CA HIS A 559 16.35 4.12 -23.91
C HIS A 559 15.05 4.78 -23.40
N PRO A 560 14.22 5.39 -24.26
CA PRO A 560 13.06 6.19 -23.85
C PRO A 560 12.05 5.44 -22.94
N LEU A 561 11.91 4.13 -23.09
CA LEU A 561 11.04 3.31 -22.24
C LEU A 561 11.50 3.22 -20.79
N LEU A 562 12.77 3.51 -20.49
CA LEU A 562 13.34 3.45 -19.14
C LEU A 562 13.39 4.83 -18.46
N GLN A 563 13.16 5.92 -19.20
CA GLN A 563 13.26 7.28 -18.67
C GLN A 563 12.31 7.56 -17.49
N SER A 564 11.14 6.92 -17.44
CA SER A 564 10.22 7.08 -16.32
C SER A 564 10.82 6.68 -14.96
N VAL A 565 11.75 5.70 -14.95
CA VAL A 565 12.47 5.29 -13.73
C VAL A 565 13.41 6.41 -13.28
N LEU A 566 14.16 7.02 -14.22
CA LEU A 566 15.08 8.11 -13.89
C LEU A 566 14.34 9.39 -13.48
N VAL A 567 13.25 9.72 -14.14
CA VAL A 567 12.40 10.88 -13.81
C VAL A 567 11.80 10.79 -12.41
N ALA A 568 11.47 9.59 -11.94
CA ALA A 568 10.89 9.38 -10.61
C ALA A 568 11.80 9.92 -9.50
N ILE A 569 13.12 9.75 -9.61
CA ILE A 569 14.09 10.09 -8.56
C ILE A 569 14.08 11.59 -8.22
N PRO A 570 14.32 12.52 -9.17
CA PRO A 570 14.28 13.94 -8.88
C PRO A 570 12.89 14.42 -8.43
N LEU A 571 11.81 13.88 -8.97
CA LEU A 571 10.46 14.29 -8.58
C LEU A 571 10.16 13.88 -7.13
N GLN A 572 10.57 12.69 -6.69
CA GLN A 572 10.47 12.24 -5.30
C GLN A 572 11.31 13.11 -4.36
N LEU A 573 12.56 13.44 -4.73
CA LEU A 573 13.45 14.28 -3.92
C LEU A 573 12.93 15.72 -3.80
N ILE A 574 12.38 16.30 -4.88
CA ILE A 574 11.76 17.63 -4.83
C ILE A 574 10.57 17.61 -3.87
N ALA A 575 9.68 16.62 -3.96
CA ALA A 575 8.54 16.48 -3.07
C ALA A 575 8.99 16.34 -1.60
N TYR A 576 9.96 15.46 -1.34
CA TYR A 576 10.56 15.26 -0.03
C TYR A 576 11.13 16.55 0.56
N HIS A 577 12.03 17.22 -0.17
CA HIS A 577 12.65 18.44 0.34
C HIS A 577 11.66 19.59 0.49
N THR A 578 10.65 19.70 -0.38
CA THR A 578 9.59 20.69 -0.23
C THR A 578 8.84 20.47 1.09
N ALA A 579 8.49 19.23 1.39
CA ALA A 579 7.84 18.86 2.65
C ALA A 579 8.71 19.19 3.87
N CYS A 580 9.99 18.82 3.84
CA CYS A 580 10.94 19.14 4.91
C CYS A 580 11.08 20.65 5.14
N ILE A 581 11.21 21.45 4.07
CA ILE A 581 11.32 22.92 4.15
C ILE A 581 10.04 23.53 4.74
N LYS A 582 8.87 22.95 4.46
CA LYS A 582 7.57 23.38 5.01
C LYS A 582 7.30 22.83 6.42
N GLY A 583 8.19 21.99 6.99
CA GLY A 583 8.04 21.38 8.31
C GLY A 583 6.95 20.28 8.38
N CYS A 584 6.64 19.64 7.26
CA CYS A 584 5.68 18.56 7.18
C CYS A 584 6.28 17.22 7.62
N ASP A 585 5.48 16.33 8.18
CA ASP A 585 5.86 14.94 8.48
C ASP A 585 5.81 14.12 7.17
N VAL A 586 6.96 13.80 6.62
CA VAL A 586 7.08 13.10 5.32
C VAL A 586 6.77 11.61 5.41
N ASP A 587 6.99 11.00 6.59
CA ASP A 587 6.74 9.58 6.80
C ASP A 587 5.25 9.29 7.07
N LYS A 588 4.56 10.22 7.75
CA LYS A 588 3.16 10.10 8.14
C LYS A 588 2.39 11.38 7.79
N PRO A 589 2.17 11.67 6.50
CA PRO A 589 1.40 12.83 6.08
C PRO A 589 -0.04 12.74 6.60
N ARG A 590 -0.63 13.92 6.90
CA ARG A 590 -2.00 13.98 7.43
C ARG A 590 -3.00 13.37 6.46
N ASN A 591 -4.05 12.74 7.00
CA ASN A 591 -5.19 12.18 6.25
C ASN A 591 -4.83 11.10 5.23
N LEU A 592 -3.66 10.49 5.32
CA LEU A 592 -3.24 9.40 4.44
C LEU A 592 -2.89 8.15 5.24
N ALA A 593 -3.13 7.01 4.64
CA ALA A 593 -2.71 5.70 5.12
C ALA A 593 -1.91 4.97 4.05
N LYS A 594 -0.95 4.11 4.45
CA LYS A 594 -0.06 3.39 3.52
C LYS A 594 -0.82 2.49 2.54
N SER A 595 -1.93 1.91 2.95
CA SER A 595 -2.76 1.04 2.12
C SER A 595 -4.23 1.23 2.50
N VAL A 596 -5.12 1.31 1.52
CA VAL A 596 -6.57 1.48 1.70
C VAL A 596 -7.23 0.11 1.56
N THR A 597 -7.68 -0.46 2.68
CA THR A 597 -8.28 -1.82 2.74
C THR A 597 -9.78 -1.81 2.98
N VAL A 598 -10.39 -0.65 2.88
CA VAL A 598 -11.84 -0.45 2.96
C VAL A 598 -12.28 0.43 1.79
N GLU A 599 -13.50 0.26 1.34
CA GLU A 599 -14.14 1.12 0.34
C GLU A 599 -14.78 2.34 0.97
#